data_71e1d61bb9035d179850f6e1cebb2363
#
_entry.id   71e1d61bb9035d179850f6e1cebb2363
#
_cell.length_a   1.000
_cell.length_b   1.000
_cell.length_c   1.000
_cell.angle_alpha   90.00
_cell.angle_beta   90.00
_cell.angle_gamma   90.00
#
_symmetry.space_group_name_H-M   'P 1'
#
loop_
_entity.id
_entity.type
_entity.pdbx_description
1 polymer ?
#
loop_
_entity_poly.entity_id
_entity_poly.type
_entity_poly.pdbx_seq_one_letter_code
_entity_poly.pdbx_strand_id
1 'polypeptide(L)'
;RAEAGIPLAWLFPYGMPRTMLLASFGTAPFSVGGDPTTLTAFATLSFLSYSNTISLSGYQVESLRAGFHLSEKPGRMIAWLTAALVVGLLLSFTFHLGTFYRIGAGSQASVYGTGFYGSSGAIAAYNSAILNASAPIPIDKPRVVAGGAGFFIALLLQVLRVRIIGFPFHPLGYAAGTAYGHLLWWSFFLVWVIKVAVLRFGGRQLYRKSVPAFLGFTLGHFFTS
;
A
#
# COMPACT_ATOMS: atom_id res chain seq x y z
N ARG A 1 10.94 -1.60 -3.32
CA ARG A 1 10.73 -1.39 -1.90
C ARG A 1 11.92 -1.88 -1.09
N ALA A 2 12.28 -3.15 -1.20
CA ALA A 2 13.42 -3.74 -0.49
C ALA A 2 14.74 -3.00 -0.78
N GLU A 3 14.93 -2.46 -1.98
CA GLU A 3 16.08 -1.66 -2.37
C GLU A 3 16.06 -0.25 -1.76
N ALA A 4 14.88 0.37 -1.78
CA ALA A 4 14.71 1.76 -1.35
C ALA A 4 14.45 1.92 0.16
N GLY A 5 14.13 0.83 0.87
CA GLY A 5 13.82 0.86 2.31
C GLY A 5 12.55 1.65 2.65
N ILE A 6 11.62 1.77 1.71
CA ILE A 6 10.36 2.50 1.95
C ILE A 6 9.42 1.64 2.80
N PRO A 7 9.02 2.09 4.01
CA PRO A 7 8.19 1.31 4.92
C PRO A 7 6.75 1.16 4.44
N LEU A 8 6.27 2.04 3.55
CA LEU A 8 4.91 2.03 3.06
C LEU A 8 4.73 0.99 1.95
N ALA A 9 3.87 0.00 2.22
CA ALA A 9 3.48 -1.02 1.25
C ALA A 9 2.12 -0.71 0.59
N TRP A 10 1.48 0.39 0.97
CA TRP A 10 0.11 0.67 0.59
C TRP A 10 0.03 1.40 -0.74
N LEU A 11 -0.78 0.87 -1.64
CA LEU A 11 -1.18 1.54 -2.86
C LEU A 11 -2.47 2.33 -2.57
N PHE A 12 -2.31 3.59 -2.25
CA PHE A 12 -3.42 4.52 -2.09
C PHE A 12 -3.46 5.49 -3.31
N PRO A 13 -4.64 5.88 -3.77
CA PRO A 13 -5.98 5.44 -3.31
C PRO A 13 -6.36 4.03 -3.78
N TYR A 14 -7.17 3.37 -2.95
CA TYR A 14 -7.66 2.03 -3.25
C TYR A 14 -8.55 2.00 -4.48
N GLY A 15 -8.56 0.88 -5.22
CA GLY A 15 -9.41 0.72 -6.39
C GLY A 15 -8.93 1.50 -7.63
N MET A 16 -7.70 2.05 -7.61
CA MET A 16 -7.15 2.80 -8.75
C MET A 16 -7.19 2.03 -10.08
N PRO A 17 -6.86 0.74 -10.17
CA PRO A 17 -6.94 0.01 -11.44
C PRO A 17 -8.35 0.04 -12.04
N ARG A 18 -9.37 -0.19 -11.20
CA ARG A 18 -10.78 -0.10 -11.62
C ARG A 18 -11.14 1.31 -12.05
N THR A 19 -10.78 2.31 -11.25
CA THR A 19 -11.07 3.71 -11.53
C THR A 19 -10.42 4.17 -12.84
N MET A 20 -9.17 3.80 -13.09
CA MET A 20 -8.47 4.12 -14.33
C MET A 20 -9.08 3.38 -15.53
N LEU A 21 -9.47 2.13 -15.37
CA LEU A 21 -10.14 1.37 -16.42
C LEU A 21 -11.47 2.03 -16.82
N LEU A 22 -12.32 2.36 -15.84
CA LEU A 22 -13.58 3.04 -16.08
C LEU A 22 -13.38 4.47 -16.65
N ALA A 23 -12.36 5.18 -16.21
CA ALA A 23 -12.03 6.50 -16.77
C ALA A 23 -11.55 6.42 -18.23
N SER A 24 -10.79 5.37 -18.57
CA SER A 24 -10.21 5.19 -19.90
C SER A 24 -11.22 4.77 -20.95
N PHE A 25 -12.20 3.95 -20.58
CA PHE A 25 -13.18 3.40 -21.53
C PHE A 25 -14.58 3.97 -21.36
N GLY A 26 -14.81 4.74 -20.28
CA GLY A 26 -16.16 5.08 -19.83
C GLY A 26 -16.87 3.87 -19.22
N THR A 27 -18.12 4.03 -18.81
CA THR A 27 -18.89 2.93 -18.21
C THR A 27 -19.86 2.26 -19.20
N ALA A 28 -20.14 2.90 -20.32
CA ALA A 28 -21.06 2.37 -21.35
C ALA A 28 -20.66 0.97 -21.89
N PRO A 29 -19.39 0.65 -22.17
CA PRO A 29 -19.01 -0.68 -22.63
C PRO A 29 -19.23 -1.79 -21.60
N PHE A 30 -19.33 -1.43 -20.31
CA PHE A 30 -19.51 -2.36 -19.19
C PHE A 30 -20.96 -2.48 -18.74
N SER A 31 -21.89 -1.77 -19.39
CA SER A 31 -23.33 -1.79 -19.14
C SER A 31 -24.13 -1.95 -20.43
N VAL A 32 -23.69 -2.84 -21.33
CA VAL A 32 -24.29 -3.07 -22.64
C VAL A 32 -25.75 -3.51 -22.46
N GLY A 33 -26.68 -2.80 -23.11
CA GLY A 33 -28.11 -3.09 -23.00
C GLY A 33 -28.74 -2.81 -21.63
N GLY A 34 -28.04 -2.06 -20.78
CA GLY A 34 -28.49 -1.79 -19.41
C GLY A 34 -28.19 -2.93 -18.41
N ASP A 35 -27.47 -3.96 -18.87
CA ASP A 35 -27.07 -5.07 -17.99
C ASP A 35 -25.90 -4.64 -17.06
N PRO A 36 -26.11 -4.58 -15.72
CA PRO A 36 -25.10 -4.18 -14.77
C PRO A 36 -24.11 -5.29 -14.40
N THR A 37 -24.18 -6.48 -15.01
CA THR A 37 -23.45 -7.67 -14.59
C THR A 37 -21.95 -7.42 -14.47
N THR A 38 -21.33 -6.79 -15.48
CA THR A 38 -19.89 -6.50 -15.46
C THR A 38 -19.51 -5.48 -14.37
N LEU A 39 -20.32 -4.43 -14.20
CA LEU A 39 -20.09 -3.42 -13.16
C LEU A 39 -20.31 -4.02 -11.76
N THR A 40 -21.28 -4.92 -11.61
CA THR A 40 -21.51 -5.68 -10.37
C THR A 40 -20.35 -6.60 -10.07
N ALA A 41 -19.80 -7.29 -11.07
CA ALA A 41 -18.57 -8.10 -10.91
C ALA A 41 -17.40 -7.23 -10.43
N PHE A 42 -17.19 -6.05 -10.99
CA PHE A 42 -16.18 -5.10 -10.50
C PHE A 42 -16.44 -4.63 -9.07
N ALA A 43 -17.71 -4.44 -8.67
CA ALA A 43 -18.05 -4.11 -7.29
C ALA A 43 -17.76 -5.28 -6.35
N THR A 44 -18.12 -6.49 -6.74
CA THR A 44 -17.86 -7.72 -5.97
C THR A 44 -16.34 -7.93 -5.79
N LEU A 45 -15.55 -7.73 -6.83
CA LEU A 45 -14.11 -7.89 -6.78
C LEU A 45 -13.37 -6.69 -6.14
N SER A 46 -14.08 -5.63 -5.75
CA SER A 46 -13.47 -4.44 -5.16
C SER A 46 -12.69 -4.73 -3.87
N PHE A 47 -13.11 -5.77 -3.11
CA PHE A 47 -12.40 -6.21 -1.91
C PHE A 47 -10.93 -6.58 -2.17
N LEU A 48 -10.61 -7.06 -3.37
CA LEU A 48 -9.22 -7.39 -3.75
C LEU A 48 -8.30 -6.16 -3.73
N SER A 49 -8.83 -4.99 -4.05
CA SER A 49 -8.05 -3.75 -4.01
C SER A 49 -7.78 -3.27 -2.58
N TYR A 50 -8.65 -3.61 -1.63
CA TYR A 50 -8.45 -3.33 -0.20
C TYR A 50 -7.53 -4.38 0.45
N SER A 51 -7.66 -5.65 0.05
CA SER A 51 -6.86 -6.75 0.60
C SER A 51 -5.38 -6.68 0.22
N ASN A 52 -5.06 -6.06 -0.91
CA ASN A 52 -3.68 -5.87 -1.38
C ASN A 52 -2.90 -4.78 -0.64
N THR A 53 -3.49 -4.14 0.37
CA THR A 53 -2.78 -3.16 1.20
C THR A 53 -1.59 -3.76 1.92
N ILE A 54 -1.66 -5.04 2.27
CA ILE A 54 -0.58 -5.79 2.89
C ILE A 54 0.02 -6.72 1.83
N SER A 55 0.99 -6.24 1.08
CA SER A 55 1.72 -7.07 0.13
C SER A 55 2.58 -8.10 0.87
N LEU A 56 2.02 -9.29 1.08
CA LEU A 56 2.72 -10.41 1.72
C LEU A 56 4.04 -10.71 1.03
N SER A 57 4.07 -10.70 -0.30
CA SER A 57 5.26 -10.90 -1.10
C SER A 57 6.35 -9.83 -0.83
N GLY A 58 5.96 -8.58 -0.62
CA GLY A 58 6.90 -7.51 -0.27
C GLY A 58 7.61 -7.77 1.06
N TYR A 59 6.87 -8.18 2.08
CA TYR A 59 7.44 -8.52 3.39
C TYR A 59 8.29 -9.78 3.34
N GLN A 60 7.90 -10.78 2.56
CA GLN A 60 8.71 -11.99 2.36
C GLN A 60 10.07 -11.67 1.73
N VAL A 61 10.09 -10.84 0.67
CA VAL A 61 11.34 -10.42 0.02
C VAL A 61 12.23 -9.61 0.99
N GLU A 62 11.65 -8.70 1.78
CA GLU A 62 12.39 -7.95 2.79
C GLU A 62 12.97 -8.86 3.88
N SER A 63 12.19 -9.81 4.36
CA SER A 63 12.63 -10.79 5.37
C SER A 63 13.75 -11.67 4.84
N LEU A 64 13.65 -12.14 3.59
CA LEU A 64 14.73 -12.89 2.94
C LEU A 64 15.99 -12.06 2.80
N ARG A 65 15.89 -10.79 2.40
CA ARG A 65 17.03 -9.88 2.33
C ARG A 65 17.68 -9.65 3.69
N ALA A 66 16.87 -9.49 4.75
CA ALA A 66 17.38 -9.41 6.12
C ALA A 66 18.11 -10.70 6.53
N GLY A 67 17.57 -11.87 6.18
CA GLY A 67 18.21 -13.17 6.41
C GLY A 67 19.58 -13.30 5.74
N PHE A 68 19.73 -12.80 4.51
CA PHE A 68 21.03 -12.75 3.83
C PHE A 68 22.05 -11.91 4.60
N HIS A 69 21.64 -10.78 5.16
CA HIS A 69 22.53 -9.95 5.98
C HIS A 69 22.91 -10.59 7.31
N LEU A 70 22.08 -11.49 7.82
CA LEU A 70 22.33 -12.26 9.05
C LEU A 70 23.06 -13.58 8.77
N SER A 71 23.45 -13.84 7.51
CA SER A 71 24.11 -15.09 7.07
C SER A 71 23.28 -16.35 7.32
N GLU A 72 21.97 -16.22 7.39
CA GLU A 72 21.06 -17.36 7.55
C GLU A 72 20.86 -18.13 6.23
N LYS A 73 20.66 -19.44 6.35
CA LYS A 73 20.40 -20.29 5.17
C LYS A 73 19.04 -19.97 4.57
N PRO A 74 18.94 -19.68 3.25
CA PRO A 74 17.68 -19.28 2.59
C PRO A 74 16.55 -20.28 2.81
N GLY A 75 16.83 -21.59 2.78
CA GLY A 75 15.83 -22.63 3.00
C GLY A 75 15.22 -22.58 4.41
N ARG A 76 16.03 -22.30 5.44
CA ARG A 76 15.54 -22.14 6.81
C ARG A 76 14.66 -20.90 6.93
N MET A 77 15.03 -19.79 6.31
CA MET A 77 14.23 -18.56 6.29
C MET A 77 12.88 -18.79 5.62
N ILE A 78 12.85 -19.45 4.47
CA ILE A 78 11.60 -19.77 3.77
C ILE A 78 10.72 -20.66 4.66
N ALA A 79 11.27 -21.66 5.32
CA ALA A 79 10.51 -22.55 6.22
C ALA A 79 9.88 -21.75 7.38
N TRP A 80 10.65 -20.87 8.04
CA TRP A 80 10.13 -20.02 9.11
C TRP A 80 9.06 -19.04 8.62
N LEU A 81 9.25 -18.42 7.47
CA LEU A 81 8.26 -17.50 6.87
C LEU A 81 6.96 -18.24 6.50
N THR A 82 7.07 -19.45 5.96
CA THR A 82 5.90 -20.27 5.64
C THR A 82 5.17 -20.72 6.91
N ALA A 83 5.89 -21.17 7.93
CA ALA A 83 5.31 -21.54 9.22
C ALA A 83 4.61 -20.34 9.87
N ALA A 84 5.25 -19.16 9.90
CA ALA A 84 4.65 -17.94 10.42
C ALA A 84 3.39 -17.53 9.66
N LEU A 85 3.37 -17.70 8.33
CA LEU A 85 2.21 -17.43 7.51
C LEU A 85 1.04 -18.35 7.86
N VAL A 86 1.29 -19.66 7.94
CA VAL A 86 0.24 -20.66 8.25
C VAL A 86 -0.32 -20.42 9.66
N VAL A 87 0.56 -20.25 10.65
CA VAL A 87 0.13 -19.95 12.03
C VAL A 87 -0.63 -18.63 12.09
N GLY A 88 -0.13 -17.59 11.44
CA GLY A 88 -0.80 -16.27 11.37
C GLY A 88 -2.18 -16.36 10.75
N LEU A 89 -2.35 -17.09 9.66
CA LEU A 89 -3.66 -17.32 9.04
C LEU A 89 -4.63 -18.05 9.99
N LEU A 90 -4.19 -19.15 10.60
CA LEU A 90 -5.02 -19.90 11.53
C LEU A 90 -5.46 -19.07 12.73
N LEU A 91 -4.54 -18.33 13.34
CA LEU A 91 -4.85 -17.43 14.44
C LEU A 91 -5.80 -16.30 14.00
N SER A 92 -5.53 -15.67 12.86
CA SER A 92 -6.38 -14.60 12.33
C SER A 92 -7.81 -15.08 12.08
N PHE A 93 -7.99 -16.24 11.43
CA PHE A 93 -9.31 -16.82 11.23
C PHE A 93 -10.01 -17.12 12.54
N THR A 94 -9.32 -17.75 13.49
CA THR A 94 -9.89 -18.11 14.79
C THR A 94 -10.35 -16.89 15.56
N PHE A 95 -9.53 -15.83 15.62
CA PHE A 95 -9.86 -14.60 16.31
C PHE A 95 -10.99 -13.84 15.62
N HIS A 96 -10.94 -13.69 14.30
CA HIS A 96 -12.00 -12.98 13.55
C HIS A 96 -13.34 -13.69 13.66
N LEU A 97 -13.38 -15.00 13.41
CA LEU A 97 -14.63 -15.76 13.55
C LEU A 97 -15.14 -15.74 14.98
N GLY A 98 -14.28 -15.95 15.97
CA GLY A 98 -14.67 -15.89 17.38
C GLY A 98 -15.26 -14.54 17.77
N THR A 99 -14.70 -13.44 17.24
CA THR A 99 -15.20 -12.09 17.48
C THR A 99 -16.53 -11.86 16.76
N PHE A 100 -16.66 -12.27 15.49
CA PHE A 100 -17.91 -12.13 14.73
C PHE A 100 -19.05 -12.92 15.35
N TYR A 101 -18.80 -14.13 15.85
CA TYR A 101 -19.83 -14.93 16.52
C TYR A 101 -20.22 -14.39 17.91
N ARG A 102 -19.28 -13.74 18.63
CA ARG A 102 -19.57 -13.18 19.98
C ARG A 102 -20.27 -11.82 19.93
N ILE A 103 -19.83 -10.92 19.06
CA ILE A 103 -20.23 -9.51 19.06
C ILE A 103 -21.19 -9.20 17.91
N GLY A 104 -21.17 -10.03 16.86
CA GLY A 104 -21.88 -9.80 15.61
C GLY A 104 -21.09 -8.91 14.64
N ALA A 105 -21.13 -9.25 13.35
CA ALA A 105 -20.41 -8.52 12.31
C ALA A 105 -20.90 -7.06 12.15
N GLY A 106 -22.18 -6.81 12.41
CA GLY A 106 -22.79 -5.48 12.28
C GLY A 106 -22.34 -4.49 13.36
N SER A 107 -22.04 -4.97 14.57
CA SER A 107 -21.60 -4.11 15.69
C SER A 107 -20.14 -3.68 15.56
N GLN A 108 -19.32 -4.45 14.86
CA GLN A 108 -17.92 -4.06 14.60
C GLN A 108 -17.78 -2.88 13.65
N ALA A 109 -18.76 -2.66 12.77
CA ALA A 109 -18.77 -1.49 11.91
C ALA A 109 -18.83 -0.17 12.70
N SER A 110 -19.42 -0.19 13.90
CA SER A 110 -19.53 0.99 14.77
C SER A 110 -18.28 1.27 15.60
N VAL A 111 -17.49 0.26 15.94
CA VAL A 111 -16.28 0.41 16.78
C VAL A 111 -15.18 1.19 16.05
N TYR A 112 -15.07 1.05 14.74
CA TYR A 112 -14.13 1.81 13.92
C TYR A 112 -14.73 3.07 13.29
N GLY A 113 -15.85 3.54 13.80
CA GLY A 113 -16.46 4.85 13.57
C GLY A 113 -17.07 5.10 12.20
N THR A 114 -16.69 4.41 11.15
CA THR A 114 -17.13 4.73 9.78
C THR A 114 -17.51 3.53 8.93
N GLY A 115 -17.44 2.33 9.43
CA GLY A 115 -17.73 1.13 8.62
C GLY A 115 -16.86 1.02 7.35
N PHE A 116 -15.75 1.76 7.28
CA PHE A 116 -14.94 1.90 6.07
C PHE A 116 -14.38 0.57 5.56
N TYR A 117 -14.12 -0.36 6.46
CA TYR A 117 -13.59 -1.69 6.13
C TYR A 117 -14.65 -2.81 6.12
N GLY A 118 -15.88 -2.51 6.53
CA GLY A 118 -16.98 -3.46 6.58
C GLY A 118 -18.00 -3.23 5.46
N SER A 119 -19.23 -2.95 5.86
CA SER A 119 -20.38 -2.82 4.94
C SER A 119 -20.33 -1.57 4.06
N SER A 120 -19.80 -0.44 4.56
CA SER A 120 -19.86 0.83 3.84
C SER A 120 -19.03 0.83 2.55
N GLY A 121 -17.87 0.19 2.55
CA GLY A 121 -17.05 0.04 1.33
C GLY A 121 -17.74 -0.81 0.26
N ALA A 122 -18.38 -1.89 0.67
CA ALA A 122 -19.18 -2.74 -0.21
C ALA A 122 -20.41 -1.99 -0.74
N ILE A 123 -21.18 -1.34 0.15
CA ILE A 123 -22.35 -0.53 -0.23
C ILE A 123 -21.96 0.56 -1.23
N ALA A 124 -20.88 1.30 -0.99
CA ALA A 124 -20.39 2.31 -1.92
C ALA A 124 -20.00 1.73 -3.28
N ALA A 125 -19.37 0.55 -3.30
CA ALA A 125 -19.00 -0.13 -4.54
C ALA A 125 -20.24 -0.56 -5.35
N TYR A 126 -21.24 -1.15 -4.71
CA TYR A 126 -22.48 -1.55 -5.37
C TYR A 126 -23.32 -0.34 -5.79
N ASN A 127 -23.45 0.69 -4.96
CA ASN A 127 -24.14 1.93 -5.34
C ASN A 127 -23.47 2.59 -6.55
N SER A 128 -22.15 2.62 -6.60
CA SER A 128 -21.44 3.13 -7.77
C SER A 128 -21.69 2.29 -9.04
N ALA A 129 -21.84 0.98 -8.89
CA ALA A 129 -22.15 0.11 -10.02
C ALA A 129 -23.58 0.37 -10.55
N ILE A 130 -24.56 0.52 -9.66
CA ILE A 130 -25.96 0.83 -10.02
C ILE A 130 -26.03 2.20 -10.72
N LEU A 131 -25.41 3.22 -10.15
CA LEU A 131 -25.41 4.57 -10.74
C LEU A 131 -24.75 4.58 -12.12
N ASN A 132 -23.63 3.88 -12.28
CA ASN A 132 -22.92 3.79 -13.55
C ASN A 132 -23.67 2.97 -14.61
N ALA A 133 -24.53 2.05 -14.20
CA ALA A 133 -25.37 1.30 -15.11
C ALA A 133 -26.59 2.11 -15.56
N SER A 134 -27.20 2.89 -14.66
CA SER A 134 -28.36 3.75 -14.97
C SER A 134 -27.98 5.03 -15.73
N ALA A 135 -26.81 5.60 -15.45
CA ALA A 135 -26.30 6.80 -16.09
C ALA A 135 -24.82 6.57 -16.50
N PRO A 136 -24.57 6.03 -17.70
CA PRO A 136 -23.22 5.77 -18.15
C PRO A 136 -22.35 7.02 -18.21
N ILE A 137 -21.16 6.95 -17.61
CA ILE A 137 -20.21 8.05 -17.58
C ILE A 137 -19.31 7.95 -18.84
N PRO A 138 -19.10 9.08 -19.54
CA PRO A 138 -18.19 9.13 -20.68
C PRO A 138 -16.73 8.99 -20.24
N ILE A 139 -15.84 8.87 -21.22
CA ILE A 139 -14.38 8.83 -21.00
C ILE A 139 -13.92 10.11 -20.28
N ASP A 140 -13.21 9.94 -19.17
CA ASP A 140 -12.59 11.03 -18.40
C ASP A 140 -11.22 11.38 -18.99
N LYS A 141 -11.22 12.16 -20.07
CA LYS A 141 -10.00 12.55 -20.78
C LYS A 141 -8.96 13.22 -19.86
N PRO A 142 -9.31 14.18 -18.97
CA PRO A 142 -8.34 14.78 -18.04
C PRO A 142 -7.65 13.75 -17.16
N ARG A 143 -8.39 12.79 -16.63
CA ARG A 143 -7.83 11.74 -15.77
C ARG A 143 -6.93 10.78 -16.53
N VAL A 144 -7.30 10.42 -17.75
CA VAL A 144 -6.46 9.57 -18.63
C VAL A 144 -5.15 10.27 -18.98
N VAL A 145 -5.22 11.56 -19.36
CA VAL A 145 -4.03 12.36 -19.65
C VAL A 145 -3.14 12.50 -18.42
N ALA A 146 -3.70 12.80 -17.25
CA ALA A 146 -2.94 12.90 -16.01
C ALA A 146 -2.29 11.55 -15.62
N GLY A 147 -2.99 10.42 -15.79
CA GLY A 147 -2.46 9.08 -15.57
C GLY A 147 -1.30 8.77 -16.53
N GLY A 148 -1.46 9.08 -17.81
CA GLY A 148 -0.41 8.95 -18.82
C GLY A 148 0.82 9.80 -18.48
N ALA A 149 0.62 11.07 -18.15
CA ALA A 149 1.70 11.97 -17.74
C ALA A 149 2.46 11.43 -16.51
N GLY A 150 1.74 10.95 -15.48
CA GLY A 150 2.34 10.34 -14.31
C GLY A 150 3.17 9.10 -14.63
N PHE A 151 2.68 8.26 -15.53
CA PHE A 151 3.42 7.09 -16.02
C PHE A 151 4.72 7.51 -16.73
N PHE A 152 4.66 8.47 -17.65
CA PHE A 152 5.86 8.95 -18.36
C PHE A 152 6.86 9.62 -17.42
N ILE A 153 6.41 10.37 -16.41
CA ILE A 153 7.29 10.95 -15.38
C ILE A 153 8.01 9.82 -14.61
N ALA A 154 7.29 8.80 -14.17
CA ALA A 154 7.89 7.69 -13.46
C ALA A 154 8.92 6.94 -14.31
N LEU A 155 8.62 6.73 -15.61
CA LEU A 155 9.51 6.10 -16.56
C LEU A 155 10.75 6.97 -16.81
N LEU A 156 10.58 8.27 -16.98
CA LEU A 156 11.68 9.22 -17.14
C LEU A 156 12.62 9.20 -15.93
N LEU A 157 12.07 9.25 -14.71
CA LEU A 157 12.85 9.14 -13.49
C LEU A 157 13.65 7.84 -13.41
N GLN A 158 13.04 6.73 -13.84
CA GLN A 158 13.73 5.44 -13.89
C GLN A 158 14.89 5.45 -14.89
N VAL A 159 14.70 5.98 -16.07
CA VAL A 159 15.74 6.09 -17.11
C VAL A 159 16.87 7.01 -16.63
N LEU A 160 16.55 8.18 -16.08
CA LEU A 160 17.55 9.11 -15.55
C LEU A 160 18.39 8.49 -14.44
N ARG A 161 17.76 7.72 -13.54
CA ARG A 161 18.46 7.02 -12.46
C ARG A 161 19.44 5.97 -12.99
N VAL A 162 19.10 5.27 -14.06
CA VAL A 162 20.01 4.28 -14.66
C VAL A 162 21.15 4.94 -15.44
N ARG A 163 20.88 6.10 -16.06
CA ARG A 163 21.85 6.79 -16.91
C ARG A 163 22.79 7.71 -16.16
N ILE A 164 22.33 8.32 -15.07
CA ILE A 164 23.07 9.35 -14.32
C ILE A 164 23.43 8.79 -12.95
N ILE A 165 24.74 8.56 -12.72
CA ILE A 165 25.26 8.11 -11.43
C ILE A 165 25.05 9.24 -10.40
N GLY A 166 24.42 8.90 -9.27
CA GLY A 166 24.13 9.89 -8.22
C GLY A 166 22.84 10.70 -8.42
N PHE A 167 22.01 10.37 -9.41
CA PHE A 167 20.72 11.05 -9.59
C PHE A 167 19.86 10.93 -8.33
N PRO A 168 19.41 12.07 -7.73
CA PRO A 168 18.84 12.10 -6.38
C PRO A 168 17.40 11.60 -6.30
N PHE A 169 16.67 11.64 -7.41
CA PHE A 169 15.24 11.28 -7.40
C PHE A 169 15.03 9.79 -7.70
N HIS A 170 14.17 9.18 -6.88
CA HIS A 170 13.81 7.78 -7.06
C HIS A 170 12.35 7.67 -7.53
N PRO A 171 12.02 6.87 -8.55
CA PRO A 171 10.65 6.70 -9.03
C PRO A 171 9.70 6.18 -7.94
N LEU A 172 10.18 5.34 -7.01
CA LEU A 172 9.41 4.93 -5.84
C LEU A 172 9.11 6.09 -4.88
N GLY A 173 10.00 7.09 -4.76
CA GLY A 173 9.73 8.32 -4.00
C GLY A 173 8.61 9.13 -4.61
N TYR A 174 8.58 9.24 -5.93
CA TYR A 174 7.49 9.87 -6.67
C TYR A 174 6.16 9.13 -6.44
N ALA A 175 6.14 7.81 -6.60
CA ALA A 175 4.94 7.00 -6.37
C ALA A 175 4.47 7.06 -4.90
N ALA A 176 5.39 7.02 -3.92
CA ALA A 176 5.06 7.16 -2.51
C ALA A 176 4.55 8.57 -2.17
N GLY A 177 5.11 9.60 -2.79
CA GLY A 177 4.68 11.00 -2.61
C GLY A 177 3.25 11.26 -3.08
N THR A 178 2.82 10.60 -4.16
CA THR A 178 1.43 10.68 -4.66
C THR A 178 0.45 9.84 -3.85
N ALA A 179 0.93 8.92 -3.00
CA ALA A 179 0.12 8.12 -2.09
C ALA A 179 0.06 8.76 -0.69
N TYR A 180 0.48 8.05 0.35
CA TYR A 180 0.52 8.58 1.72
C TYR A 180 1.74 9.48 2.01
N GLY A 181 2.68 9.57 1.10
CA GLY A 181 3.90 10.35 1.28
C GLY A 181 3.63 11.85 1.50
N HIS A 182 2.52 12.39 0.97
CA HIS A 182 2.11 13.78 1.20
C HIS A 182 1.82 14.08 2.69
N LEU A 183 1.45 13.09 3.49
CA LEU A 183 1.25 13.23 4.94
C LEU A 183 2.55 13.02 5.73
N LEU A 184 3.48 12.25 5.17
CA LEU A 184 4.67 11.79 5.85
C LEU A 184 5.95 12.50 5.41
N TRP A 185 5.89 13.36 4.37
CA TRP A 185 7.06 13.99 3.78
C TRP A 185 7.89 14.78 4.79
N TRP A 186 7.23 15.47 5.73
CA TRP A 186 7.89 16.27 6.74
C TRP A 186 8.73 15.40 7.70
N SER A 187 8.16 14.30 8.17
CA SER A 187 8.87 13.35 9.02
C SER A 187 10.08 12.74 8.33
N PHE A 188 9.94 12.35 7.06
CA PHE A 188 11.06 11.85 6.26
C PHE A 188 12.13 12.92 6.02
N PHE A 189 11.72 14.15 5.76
CA PHE A 189 12.64 15.26 5.57
C PHE A 189 13.46 15.54 6.84
N LEU A 190 12.80 15.59 8.00
CA LEU A 190 13.50 15.78 9.28
C LEU A 190 14.52 14.67 9.55
N VAL A 191 14.11 13.40 9.37
CA VAL A 191 15.01 12.27 9.56
C VAL A 191 16.19 12.32 8.58
N TRP A 192 15.95 12.74 7.34
CA TRP A 192 17.01 12.92 6.36
C TRP A 192 18.00 14.02 6.78
N VAL A 193 17.51 15.19 7.23
CA VAL A 193 18.35 16.28 7.72
C VAL A 193 19.21 15.82 8.91
N ILE A 194 18.59 15.16 9.89
CA ILE A 194 19.31 14.61 11.06
C ILE A 194 20.39 13.61 10.61
N LYS A 195 20.03 12.69 9.72
CA LYS A 195 20.95 11.69 9.19
C LYS A 195 22.14 12.34 8.46
N VAL A 196 21.89 13.36 7.62
CA VAL A 196 22.94 14.10 6.92
C VAL A 196 23.84 14.81 7.92
N ALA A 197 23.28 15.47 8.93
CA ALA A 197 24.04 16.15 9.98
C ALA A 197 24.92 15.15 10.77
N VAL A 198 24.35 14.05 11.23
CA VAL A 198 25.07 13.00 11.97
C VAL A 198 26.22 12.42 11.13
N LEU A 199 25.98 12.13 9.85
CA LEU A 199 27.02 11.58 8.97
C LEU A 199 28.11 12.61 8.64
N ARG A 200 27.74 13.89 8.47
CA ARG A 200 28.68 14.96 8.11
C ARG A 200 29.58 15.35 9.29
N PHE A 201 29.03 15.46 10.49
CA PHE A 201 29.76 15.92 11.68
C PHE A 201 30.32 14.79 12.55
N GLY A 202 29.65 13.63 12.60
CA GLY A 202 30.05 12.51 13.46
C GLY A 202 30.47 11.26 12.71
N GLY A 203 30.39 11.27 11.38
CA GLY A 203 30.79 10.15 10.54
C GLY A 203 29.97 8.86 10.80
N ARG A 204 30.47 7.76 10.20
CA ARG A 204 29.80 6.44 10.31
C ARG A 204 29.76 5.89 11.74
N GLN A 205 30.72 6.29 12.59
CA GLN A 205 30.80 5.80 13.96
C GLN A 205 29.69 6.39 14.82
N LEU A 206 29.45 7.70 14.76
CA LEU A 206 28.33 8.34 15.47
C LEU A 206 26.98 7.84 14.95
N TYR A 207 26.84 7.67 13.63
CA TYR A 207 25.62 7.10 13.05
C TYR A 207 25.31 5.71 13.61
N ARG A 208 26.31 4.81 13.69
CA ARG A 208 26.11 3.48 14.29
C ARG A 208 25.73 3.54 15.77
N LYS A 209 26.31 4.46 16.53
CA LYS A 209 25.96 4.66 17.95
C LYS A 209 24.56 5.24 18.15
N SER A 210 24.05 6.02 17.20
CA SER A 210 22.70 6.61 17.29
C SER A 210 21.58 5.64 16.92
N VAL A 211 21.85 4.58 16.15
CA VAL A 211 20.83 3.60 15.72
C VAL A 211 20.04 3.01 16.90
N PRO A 212 20.66 2.54 18.01
CA PRO A 212 19.90 2.01 19.15
C PRO A 212 18.95 3.03 19.79
N ALA A 213 19.32 4.32 19.82
CA ALA A 213 18.44 5.37 20.34
C ALA A 213 17.18 5.51 19.47
N PHE A 214 17.32 5.53 18.15
CA PHE A 214 16.18 5.57 17.25
C PHE A 214 15.30 4.32 17.35
N LEU A 215 15.87 3.14 17.50
CA LEU A 215 15.12 1.91 17.77
C LEU A 215 14.37 1.99 19.11
N GLY A 216 14.98 2.57 20.14
CA GLY A 216 14.34 2.82 21.43
C GLY A 216 13.13 3.75 21.32
N PHE A 217 13.22 4.83 20.54
CA PHE A 217 12.07 5.70 20.23
C PHE A 217 10.92 4.95 19.55
N THR A 218 11.26 4.11 18.56
CA THR A 218 10.24 3.30 17.86
C THR A 218 9.55 2.34 18.83
N LEU A 219 10.32 1.63 19.65
CA LEU A 219 9.76 0.74 20.68
C LEU A 219 8.92 1.51 21.70
N GLY A 220 9.42 2.64 22.19
CA GLY A 220 8.67 3.48 23.15
C GLY A 220 7.33 3.91 22.59
N HIS A 221 7.25 4.29 21.32
CA HIS A 221 6.00 4.64 20.67
C HIS A 221 5.00 3.47 20.66
N PHE A 222 5.44 2.24 20.39
CA PHE A 222 4.56 1.07 20.45
C PHE A 222 4.02 0.73 21.83
N PHE A 223 4.76 1.10 22.89
CA PHE A 223 4.30 0.86 24.27
C PHE A 223 3.37 1.98 24.81
N THR A 224 3.35 3.14 24.17
CA THR A 224 2.55 4.29 24.62
C THR A 224 1.32 4.57 23.76
N SER A 225 1.18 3.89 22.62
CA SER A 225 0.00 3.96 21.73
C SER A 225 -1.05 2.92 22.07
#